data_b2d224ac0d2839ed31bbf1f64ebb3a09
#
_entry.id   b2d224ac0d2839ed31bbf1f64ebb3a09
#
_cell.length_a   1.000
_cell.length_b   1.000
_cell.length_c   1.000
_cell.angle_alpha   90.00
_cell.angle_beta   90.00
_cell.angle_gamma   90.00
#
_symmetry.space_group_name_H-M   'P 1'
#
loop_
_entity.id
_entity.type
_entity.pdbx_description
1 polymer ?
#
loop_
_entity_poly.entity_id
_entity_poly.type
_entity_poly.pdbx_seq_one_letter_code
_entity_poly.pdbx_strand_id
1 'polypeptide(L)'
;MNTKENLINPTGYKQRTYDVDDFFFNTPNELNSYYAGFIAADGCICSRNRDKRTLKIGLSSKDSKWLKTFKEKIKSESPIKNRIQKKIYEITEISITSKQIVDDLKSNFNVVPRKSLILEPPFIKEQNLKYAFICGYIDGDGTIFLSKRKNGINKTLHLSILGTKRMCEWIKHTFDELTNKCGCIKLKPNTCIYRLDYCCKAAREIIKVLSDINVPKLERKWTKEIIDHSKNFVRDHNHIFKKVYIYDLNFKLIKECASVKEASLFSGISYDMVSKIINRKNNQYNGLIFCKEKLYNTI
;
A
#
# COMPACT_ATOMS: atom_id res chain seq x y z
N MET A 1 -27.12 -6.27 -36.21
CA MET A 1 -25.79 -5.96 -36.71
C MET A 1 -25.80 -4.58 -37.35
N ASN A 2 -25.54 -3.51 -36.57
CA ASN A 2 -25.40 -2.17 -37.13
C ASN A 2 -23.89 -1.90 -37.28
N THR A 3 -23.38 -2.15 -38.46
CA THR A 3 -22.07 -1.64 -38.89
C THR A 3 -22.24 -0.14 -39.15
N LYS A 4 -21.79 0.71 -38.18
CA LYS A 4 -21.63 2.13 -38.46
C LYS A 4 -20.58 2.23 -39.57
N GLU A 5 -21.02 2.61 -40.77
CA GLU A 5 -20.17 2.92 -41.91
C GLU A 5 -19.07 3.90 -41.48
N ASN A 6 -17.86 3.68 -41.97
CA ASN A 6 -16.70 4.53 -41.73
C ASN A 6 -16.93 5.91 -42.36
N LEU A 7 -17.66 6.80 -41.70
CA LEU A 7 -17.78 8.18 -42.08
C LEU A 7 -16.42 8.87 -41.91
N ILE A 8 -15.78 9.16 -43.03
CA ILE A 8 -14.57 9.97 -43.10
C ILE A 8 -15.03 11.43 -43.02
N ASN A 9 -14.67 12.15 -41.96
CA ASN A 9 -14.88 13.59 -41.90
C ASN A 9 -14.09 14.29 -43.04
N PRO A 10 -14.54 15.48 -43.50
CA PRO A 10 -13.87 16.23 -44.56
C PRO A 10 -12.39 16.54 -44.33
N THR A 11 -11.92 16.40 -43.08
CA THR A 11 -10.52 16.58 -42.64
C THR A 11 -9.65 15.31 -42.76
N GLY A 12 -10.19 14.20 -43.30
CA GLY A 12 -9.45 12.93 -43.47
C GLY A 12 -9.14 12.14 -42.19
N TYR A 13 -9.68 12.52 -41.04
CA TYR A 13 -9.49 11.80 -39.78
C TYR A 13 -10.53 10.70 -39.59
N LYS A 14 -10.10 9.49 -39.28
CA LYS A 14 -11.02 8.41 -38.87
C LYS A 14 -11.74 8.81 -37.60
N GLN A 15 -13.05 8.79 -37.65
CA GLN A 15 -13.91 9.02 -36.48
C GLN A 15 -13.62 7.99 -35.39
N ARG A 16 -13.78 8.37 -34.10
CA ARG A 16 -13.69 7.46 -32.97
C ARG A 16 -14.69 6.31 -33.11
N THR A 17 -14.23 5.08 -32.89
CA THR A 17 -15.06 3.87 -33.11
C THR A 17 -16.05 3.62 -31.98
N TYR A 18 -15.73 4.08 -30.75
CA TYR A 18 -16.51 3.78 -29.55
C TYR A 18 -16.75 5.05 -28.75
N ASP A 19 -17.95 5.20 -28.22
CA ASP A 19 -18.29 6.33 -27.37
C ASP A 19 -17.72 6.19 -25.95
N VAL A 20 -17.52 7.34 -25.30
CA VAL A 20 -17.02 7.47 -23.93
C VAL A 20 -17.42 8.84 -23.41
N ASP A 21 -17.58 8.98 -22.11
CA ASP A 21 -17.71 10.27 -21.44
C ASP A 21 -16.36 11.00 -21.46
N ASP A 22 -16.18 11.87 -22.44
CA ASP A 22 -14.95 12.63 -22.65
C ASP A 22 -14.62 13.57 -21.47
N PHE A 23 -15.62 14.01 -20.71
CA PHE A 23 -15.49 14.97 -19.63
C PHE A 23 -15.38 14.33 -18.25
N PHE A 24 -15.29 13.01 -18.17
CA PHE A 24 -15.21 12.28 -16.89
C PHE A 24 -14.11 12.81 -15.95
N PHE A 25 -12.98 13.26 -16.48
CA PHE A 25 -11.86 13.79 -15.70
C PHE A 25 -11.76 15.33 -15.67
N ASN A 26 -12.74 16.03 -16.24
CA ASN A 26 -12.69 17.49 -16.39
C ASN A 26 -12.71 18.22 -15.03
N THR A 27 -13.65 17.85 -14.16
CA THR A 27 -13.75 18.41 -12.80
C THR A 27 -13.40 17.34 -11.78
N PRO A 28 -12.31 17.51 -11.00
CA PRO A 28 -11.90 16.55 -9.98
C PRO A 28 -12.99 16.29 -8.92
N ASN A 29 -13.26 15.02 -8.66
CA ASN A 29 -14.09 14.49 -7.58
C ASN A 29 -13.45 13.20 -7.03
N GLU A 30 -14.01 12.61 -5.96
CA GLU A 30 -13.43 11.42 -5.35
C GLU A 30 -13.32 10.25 -6.34
N LEU A 31 -14.36 10.00 -7.13
CA LEU A 31 -14.38 8.86 -8.04
C LEU A 31 -13.33 8.99 -9.15
N ASN A 32 -13.28 10.13 -9.85
CA ASN A 32 -12.33 10.32 -10.94
C ASN A 32 -10.91 10.53 -10.43
N SER A 33 -10.72 11.12 -9.25
CA SER A 33 -9.42 11.21 -8.57
C SER A 33 -8.87 9.81 -8.25
N TYR A 34 -9.70 8.90 -7.76
CA TYR A 34 -9.32 7.50 -7.56
C TYR A 34 -8.85 6.84 -8.87
N TYR A 35 -9.63 6.95 -9.95
CA TYR A 35 -9.24 6.38 -11.23
C TYR A 35 -7.99 7.06 -11.80
N ALA A 36 -7.83 8.36 -11.63
CA ALA A 36 -6.62 9.06 -12.05
C ALA A 36 -5.38 8.56 -11.29
N GLY A 37 -5.50 8.30 -9.98
CA GLY A 37 -4.45 7.68 -9.17
C GLY A 37 -4.06 6.29 -9.65
N PHE A 38 -5.07 5.46 -9.96
CA PHE A 38 -4.83 4.14 -10.54
C PHE A 38 -4.13 4.23 -11.91
N ILE A 39 -4.60 5.15 -12.79
CA ILE A 39 -3.99 5.40 -14.10
C ILE A 39 -2.57 5.95 -13.94
N ALA A 40 -2.32 6.79 -12.93
CA ALA A 40 -0.98 7.28 -12.61
C ALA A 40 -0.01 6.15 -12.24
N ALA A 41 -0.47 5.10 -11.61
CA ALA A 41 0.30 3.89 -11.35
C ALA A 41 0.40 2.98 -12.60
N ASP A 42 -0.68 2.29 -12.94
CA ASP A 42 -0.70 1.19 -13.92
C ASP A 42 -1.20 1.57 -15.32
N GLY A 43 -1.77 2.77 -15.51
CA GLY A 43 -2.23 3.21 -16.84
C GLY A 43 -1.09 3.61 -17.77
N CYS A 44 -1.35 3.60 -19.07
CA CYS A 44 -0.42 4.05 -20.10
C CYS A 44 -1.10 5.01 -21.08
N ILE A 45 -0.54 6.19 -21.25
CA ILE A 45 -0.96 7.14 -22.29
C ILE A 45 -0.07 6.95 -23.51
N CYS A 46 -0.70 6.52 -24.62
CA CYS A 46 -0.05 6.35 -25.92
C CYS A 46 -0.36 7.53 -26.83
N SER A 47 0.67 8.24 -27.27
CA SER A 47 0.57 9.29 -28.27
C SER A 47 1.36 8.89 -29.51
N ARG A 48 0.77 8.07 -30.41
CA ARG A 48 1.43 7.69 -31.68
C ARG A 48 1.42 8.79 -32.74
N ASN A 49 0.39 9.64 -32.73
CA ASN A 49 0.25 10.83 -33.60
C ASN A 49 -0.22 11.99 -32.71
N ARG A 50 0.08 13.24 -33.08
CA ARG A 50 -0.29 14.44 -32.33
C ARG A 50 -1.76 14.51 -31.95
N ASP A 51 -2.65 13.91 -32.76
CA ASP A 51 -4.12 13.99 -32.59
C ASP A 51 -4.76 12.71 -32.02
N LYS A 52 -4.02 11.59 -31.92
CA LYS A 52 -4.57 10.33 -31.36
C LYS A 52 -3.97 10.04 -30.01
N ARG A 53 -4.68 10.47 -28.97
CA ARG A 53 -4.35 10.22 -27.57
C ARG A 53 -5.19 9.05 -27.07
N THR A 54 -4.52 7.98 -26.69
CA THR A 54 -5.18 6.76 -26.24
C THR A 54 -4.73 6.43 -24.83
N LEU A 55 -5.67 6.32 -23.91
CA LEU A 55 -5.48 5.75 -22.59
C LEU A 55 -5.59 4.21 -22.70
N LYS A 56 -4.61 3.49 -22.21
CA LYS A 56 -4.63 2.04 -22.10
C LYS A 56 -4.48 1.63 -20.64
N ILE A 57 -5.30 0.69 -20.21
CA ILE A 57 -5.20 0.06 -18.90
C ILE A 57 -5.23 -1.45 -19.12
N GLY A 58 -4.17 -2.14 -18.64
CA GLY A 58 -4.06 -3.59 -18.70
C GLY A 58 -3.79 -4.16 -17.32
N LEU A 59 -4.62 -5.10 -16.88
CA LEU A 59 -4.58 -5.72 -15.56
C LEU A 59 -4.51 -7.24 -15.67
N SER A 60 -4.09 -7.90 -14.60
CA SER A 60 -4.31 -9.35 -14.49
C SER A 60 -5.80 -9.66 -14.67
N SER A 61 -6.12 -10.78 -15.34
CA SER A 61 -7.51 -11.23 -15.53
C SER A 61 -8.27 -11.40 -14.20
N LYS A 62 -7.56 -11.63 -13.10
CA LYS A 62 -8.13 -11.67 -11.74
C LYS A 62 -8.76 -10.34 -11.31
N ASP A 63 -8.28 -9.22 -11.82
CA ASP A 63 -8.76 -7.87 -11.53
C ASP A 63 -9.75 -7.36 -12.62
N SER A 64 -10.23 -8.22 -13.51
CA SER A 64 -11.12 -7.88 -14.63
C SER A 64 -12.42 -7.18 -14.18
N LYS A 65 -12.93 -7.51 -12.99
CA LYS A 65 -14.10 -6.85 -12.39
C LYS A 65 -13.87 -5.35 -12.22
N TRP A 66 -12.70 -4.95 -11.74
CA TRP A 66 -12.34 -3.53 -11.60
C TRP A 66 -12.37 -2.81 -12.96
N LEU A 67 -11.83 -3.45 -14.00
CA LEU A 67 -11.79 -2.86 -15.34
C LEU A 67 -13.20 -2.71 -15.95
N LYS A 68 -14.11 -3.66 -15.67
CA LYS A 68 -15.52 -3.56 -16.04
C LYS A 68 -16.21 -2.38 -15.36
N THR A 69 -16.00 -2.24 -14.04
CA THR A 69 -16.53 -1.11 -13.26
C THR A 69 -15.99 0.22 -13.77
N PHE A 70 -14.69 0.31 -14.09
CA PHE A 70 -14.12 1.51 -14.71
C PHE A 70 -14.82 1.85 -16.03
N LYS A 71 -14.96 0.85 -16.93
CA LYS A 71 -15.65 1.01 -18.22
C LYS A 71 -17.06 1.55 -18.04
N GLU A 72 -17.84 1.02 -17.09
CA GLU A 72 -19.19 1.46 -16.77
C GLU A 72 -19.22 2.91 -16.27
N LYS A 73 -18.32 3.26 -15.34
CA LYS A 73 -18.27 4.61 -14.75
C LYS A 73 -17.91 5.69 -15.76
N ILE A 74 -16.98 5.40 -16.67
CA ILE A 74 -16.59 6.31 -17.75
C ILE A 74 -17.52 6.21 -18.98
N LYS A 75 -18.60 5.42 -18.89
CA LYS A 75 -19.59 5.19 -19.97
C LYS A 75 -18.93 4.81 -21.30
N SER A 76 -17.90 3.98 -21.26
CA SER A 76 -17.17 3.61 -22.47
C SER A 76 -17.79 2.41 -23.17
N GLU A 77 -17.98 2.51 -24.49
CA GLU A 77 -18.34 1.37 -25.34
C GLU A 77 -17.13 0.52 -25.77
N SER A 78 -15.91 0.99 -25.51
CA SER A 78 -14.67 0.30 -25.92
C SER A 78 -14.66 -1.17 -25.41
N PRO A 79 -14.31 -2.15 -26.27
CA PRO A 79 -14.29 -3.55 -25.88
C PRO A 79 -13.16 -3.80 -24.88
N ILE A 80 -13.46 -4.62 -23.88
CA ILE A 80 -12.45 -5.22 -23.02
C ILE A 80 -11.89 -6.44 -23.75
N LYS A 81 -10.57 -6.51 -23.88
CA LYS A 81 -9.86 -7.58 -24.59
C LYS A 81 -9.03 -8.40 -23.61
N ASN A 82 -9.05 -9.72 -23.78
CA ASN A 82 -8.15 -10.61 -23.07
C ASN A 82 -6.98 -10.97 -23.97
N ARG A 83 -5.77 -11.03 -23.40
CA ARG A 83 -4.58 -11.50 -24.11
C ARG A 83 -3.66 -12.27 -23.16
N ILE A 84 -2.87 -13.16 -23.72
CA ILE A 84 -1.83 -13.86 -22.97
C ILE A 84 -0.50 -13.13 -23.20
N GLN A 85 0.13 -12.70 -22.12
CA GLN A 85 1.46 -12.08 -22.15
C GLN A 85 2.51 -13.11 -21.72
N LYS A 86 3.64 -13.14 -22.43
CA LYS A 86 4.76 -14.09 -22.17
C LYS A 86 4.31 -15.57 -22.08
N LYS A 87 3.24 -15.96 -22.79
CA LYS A 87 2.65 -17.32 -22.82
C LYS A 87 2.14 -17.85 -21.46
N ILE A 88 2.12 -17.02 -20.41
CA ILE A 88 1.80 -17.47 -19.03
C ILE A 88 0.77 -16.54 -18.36
N TYR A 89 0.85 -15.23 -18.60
CA TYR A 89 0.04 -14.27 -17.86
C TYR A 89 -1.18 -13.85 -18.67
N GLU A 90 -2.36 -14.13 -18.13
CA GLU A 90 -3.61 -13.62 -18.68
C GLU A 90 -3.82 -12.17 -18.25
N ILE A 91 -3.96 -11.28 -19.23
CA ILE A 91 -4.18 -9.85 -19.06
C ILE A 91 -5.51 -9.48 -19.71
N THR A 92 -6.28 -8.70 -18.97
CA THR A 92 -7.48 -8.03 -19.46
C THR A 92 -7.16 -6.55 -19.66
N GLU A 93 -7.44 -6.02 -20.85
CA GLU A 93 -7.11 -4.64 -21.19
C GLU A 93 -8.26 -3.88 -21.85
N ILE A 94 -8.29 -2.56 -21.62
CA ILE A 94 -9.15 -1.61 -22.34
C ILE A 94 -8.30 -0.51 -22.98
N SER A 95 -8.74 -0.02 -24.14
CA SER A 95 -8.11 1.10 -24.85
C SER A 95 -9.15 2.14 -25.18
N ILE A 96 -9.00 3.35 -24.66
CA ILE A 96 -9.93 4.46 -24.81
C ILE A 96 -9.21 5.58 -25.57
N THR A 97 -9.74 5.94 -26.74
CA THR A 97 -9.20 7.04 -27.55
C THR A 97 -10.04 8.29 -27.33
N SER A 98 -9.49 9.24 -26.57
CA SER A 98 -10.07 10.54 -26.28
C SER A 98 -8.97 11.55 -26.02
N LYS A 99 -8.98 12.64 -26.78
CA LYS A 99 -8.06 13.75 -26.56
C LYS A 99 -8.40 14.44 -25.23
N GLN A 100 -9.68 14.71 -24.98
CA GLN A 100 -10.14 15.41 -23.80
C GLN A 100 -9.74 14.67 -22.50
N ILE A 101 -10.03 13.36 -22.41
CA ILE A 101 -9.62 12.53 -21.26
C ILE A 101 -8.13 12.65 -20.99
N VAL A 102 -7.30 12.57 -22.02
CA VAL A 102 -5.83 12.64 -21.84
C VAL A 102 -5.38 14.03 -21.43
N ASP A 103 -6.01 15.08 -21.98
CA ASP A 103 -5.70 16.46 -21.61
C ASP A 103 -6.13 16.77 -20.17
N ASP A 104 -7.30 16.31 -19.74
CA ASP A 104 -7.78 16.47 -18.36
C ASP A 104 -6.94 15.68 -17.36
N LEU A 105 -6.56 14.44 -17.69
CA LEU A 105 -5.62 13.65 -16.86
C LEU A 105 -4.28 14.37 -16.69
N LYS A 106 -3.80 15.05 -17.73
CA LYS A 106 -2.57 15.84 -17.65
C LYS A 106 -2.78 17.11 -16.82
N SER A 107 -3.82 17.89 -17.10
CA SER A 107 -4.04 19.22 -16.48
C SER A 107 -4.43 19.15 -15.02
N ASN A 108 -5.26 18.16 -14.63
CA ASN A 108 -5.79 18.05 -13.28
C ASN A 108 -4.96 17.10 -12.41
N PHE A 109 -4.40 16.04 -12.99
CA PHE A 109 -3.78 14.95 -12.23
C PHE A 109 -2.30 14.70 -12.57
N ASN A 110 -1.71 15.51 -13.45
CA ASN A 110 -0.32 15.42 -13.87
C ASN A 110 0.08 14.05 -14.48
N VAL A 111 -0.92 13.34 -15.04
CA VAL A 111 -0.69 12.04 -15.68
C VAL A 111 -0.26 12.25 -17.13
N VAL A 112 1.00 12.00 -17.43
CA VAL A 112 1.65 12.25 -18.73
C VAL A 112 2.09 10.95 -19.40
N PRO A 113 2.33 10.98 -20.74
CA PRO A 113 2.99 9.86 -21.43
C PRO A 113 4.36 9.53 -20.83
N ARG A 114 4.75 8.24 -20.83
CA ARG A 114 6.06 7.77 -20.35
C ARG A 114 6.35 8.14 -18.88
N LYS A 115 5.32 8.22 -18.05
CA LYS A 115 5.36 8.76 -16.68
C LYS A 115 6.20 7.98 -15.67
N SER A 116 6.58 6.72 -15.94
CA SER A 116 7.16 5.81 -14.94
C SER A 116 8.34 6.36 -14.13
N LEU A 117 9.17 7.23 -14.72
CA LEU A 117 10.32 7.82 -14.02
C LEU A 117 10.20 9.34 -13.79
N ILE A 118 9.15 9.96 -14.32
CA ILE A 118 8.97 11.41 -14.30
C ILE A 118 7.63 11.85 -13.70
N LEU A 119 6.87 10.91 -13.12
CA LEU A 119 5.57 11.21 -12.54
C LEU A 119 5.71 12.19 -11.38
N GLU A 120 5.00 13.30 -11.50
CA GLU A 120 4.89 14.34 -10.48
C GLU A 120 3.55 14.21 -9.73
N PRO A 121 3.44 14.79 -8.54
CA PRO A 121 2.18 14.86 -7.80
C PRO A 121 1.05 15.53 -8.60
N PRO A 122 -0.21 15.14 -8.37
CA PRO A 122 -1.37 15.78 -9.00
C PRO A 122 -1.58 17.21 -8.49
N PHE A 123 -2.33 18.03 -9.25
CA PHE A 123 -2.69 19.41 -8.88
C PHE A 123 -3.92 19.49 -7.96
N ILE A 124 -4.11 18.50 -7.08
CA ILE A 124 -5.26 18.41 -6.17
C ILE A 124 -4.96 19.15 -4.88
N LYS A 125 -5.88 20.02 -4.44
CA LYS A 125 -5.77 20.76 -3.16
C LYS A 125 -6.57 20.13 -2.03
N GLU A 126 -7.80 19.68 -2.32
CA GLU A 126 -8.75 19.13 -1.36
C GLU A 126 -8.26 17.79 -0.80
N GLN A 127 -8.32 17.65 0.50
CA GLN A 127 -7.74 16.51 1.21
C GLN A 127 -8.42 15.17 0.89
N ASN A 128 -9.75 15.16 0.75
CA ASN A 128 -10.51 13.97 0.38
C ASN A 128 -10.15 13.48 -1.05
N LEU A 129 -9.93 14.43 -1.98
CA LEU A 129 -9.50 14.09 -3.34
C LEU A 129 -8.07 13.56 -3.38
N LYS A 130 -7.16 14.10 -2.53
CA LYS A 130 -5.80 13.54 -2.36
C LYS A 130 -5.88 12.10 -1.87
N TYR A 131 -6.70 11.83 -0.86
CA TYR A 131 -6.88 10.47 -0.34
C TYR A 131 -7.46 9.52 -1.38
N ALA A 132 -8.47 9.97 -2.16
CA ALA A 132 -9.04 9.19 -3.24
C ALA A 132 -7.99 8.86 -4.32
N PHE A 133 -7.19 9.84 -4.75
CA PHE A 133 -6.10 9.64 -5.70
C PHE A 133 -5.06 8.64 -5.16
N ILE A 134 -4.62 8.81 -3.90
CA ILE A 134 -3.64 7.92 -3.28
C ILE A 134 -4.21 6.51 -3.12
N CYS A 135 -5.51 6.35 -2.82
CA CYS A 135 -6.17 5.05 -2.78
C CYS A 135 -6.06 4.32 -4.13
N GLY A 136 -6.36 5.02 -5.22
CA GLY A 136 -6.17 4.48 -6.58
C GLY A 136 -4.70 4.17 -6.91
N TYR A 137 -3.79 5.03 -6.50
CA TYR A 137 -2.36 4.83 -6.69
C TYR A 137 -1.83 3.60 -5.93
N ILE A 138 -2.33 3.36 -4.70
CA ILE A 138 -2.05 2.15 -3.92
C ILE A 138 -2.58 0.90 -4.63
N ASP A 139 -3.75 0.99 -5.26
CA ASP A 139 -4.32 -0.12 -6.01
C ASP A 139 -3.46 -0.52 -7.22
N GLY A 140 -2.78 0.41 -7.86
CA GLY A 140 -1.76 0.11 -8.87
C GLY A 140 -0.43 -0.33 -8.22
N ASP A 141 0.34 0.60 -7.73
CA ASP A 141 1.74 0.44 -7.31
C ASP A 141 1.95 0.24 -5.79
N GLY A 142 0.88 0.04 -5.02
CA GLY A 142 0.97 -0.21 -3.59
C GLY A 142 0.82 -1.68 -3.21
N THR A 143 1.22 -2.00 -1.99
CA THR A 143 1.00 -3.31 -1.36
C THR A 143 0.57 -3.11 0.08
N ILE A 144 -0.53 -3.76 0.46
CA ILE A 144 -1.05 -3.79 1.83
C ILE A 144 -0.99 -5.24 2.30
N PHE A 145 -0.37 -5.50 3.45
CA PHE A 145 -0.28 -6.86 3.97
C PHE A 145 -0.13 -6.91 5.48
N LEU A 146 -0.52 -8.05 6.04
CA LEU A 146 -0.32 -8.39 7.44
C LEU A 146 0.86 -9.34 7.56
N SER A 147 1.85 -8.99 8.39
CA SER A 147 2.95 -9.88 8.75
C SER A 147 2.82 -10.35 10.19
N LYS A 148 3.27 -11.59 10.46
CA LYS A 148 3.37 -12.15 11.81
C LYS A 148 4.84 -12.48 12.09
N ARG A 149 5.39 -11.99 13.20
CA ARG A 149 6.73 -12.41 13.63
C ARG A 149 6.70 -13.89 14.03
N LYS A 150 7.78 -14.61 13.77
CA LYS A 150 7.89 -16.07 14.01
C LYS A 150 7.41 -16.50 15.40
N ASN A 151 7.67 -15.68 16.43
CA ASN A 151 7.24 -15.91 17.81
C ASN A 151 6.26 -14.85 18.33
N GLY A 152 5.59 -14.11 17.43
CA GLY A 152 4.67 -13.03 17.78
C GLY A 152 3.21 -13.47 17.76
N ILE A 153 2.42 -13.01 18.70
CA ILE A 153 0.96 -13.25 18.76
C ILE A 153 0.26 -12.28 17.80
N ASN A 154 0.68 -11.02 17.81
CA ASN A 154 0.03 -9.95 17.04
C ASN A 154 0.53 -9.87 15.62
N LYS A 155 -0.40 -9.73 14.66
CA LYS A 155 -0.08 -9.35 13.29
C LYS A 155 0.27 -7.87 13.21
N THR A 156 1.14 -7.50 12.27
CA THR A 156 1.54 -6.12 12.01
C THR A 156 1.07 -5.73 10.61
N LEU A 157 0.33 -4.63 10.50
CA LEU A 157 -0.10 -4.09 9.23
C LEU A 157 1.03 -3.27 8.60
N HIS A 158 1.25 -3.50 7.32
CA HIS A 158 2.22 -2.80 6.49
C HIS A 158 1.53 -2.20 5.27
N LEU A 159 1.98 -1.00 4.90
CA LEU A 159 1.67 -0.33 3.65
C LEU A 159 2.98 0.04 2.97
N SER A 160 3.16 -0.38 1.72
CA SER A 160 4.34 -0.10 0.90
C SER A 160 3.89 0.46 -0.45
N ILE A 161 4.46 1.58 -0.88
CA ILE A 161 4.07 2.27 -2.12
C ILE A 161 5.33 2.49 -2.95
N LEU A 162 5.29 2.15 -4.24
CA LEU A 162 6.37 2.40 -5.18
C LEU A 162 6.07 3.65 -6.03
N GLY A 163 7.09 4.39 -6.42
CA GLY A 163 6.92 5.56 -7.26
C GLY A 163 8.20 6.36 -7.50
N THR A 164 8.06 7.51 -8.16
CA THR A 164 9.12 8.50 -8.23
C THR A 164 9.40 9.09 -6.84
N LYS A 165 10.57 9.69 -6.66
CA LYS A 165 10.92 10.35 -5.39
C LYS A 165 9.86 11.38 -5.00
N ARG A 166 9.47 12.26 -5.94
CA ARG A 166 8.49 13.33 -5.70
C ARG A 166 7.11 12.81 -5.35
N MET A 167 6.64 11.75 -6.02
CA MET A 167 5.37 11.11 -5.68
C MET A 167 5.41 10.51 -4.27
N CYS A 168 6.47 9.79 -3.91
CA CYS A 168 6.64 9.26 -2.56
C CYS A 168 6.71 10.35 -1.49
N GLU A 169 7.41 11.47 -1.76
CA GLU A 169 7.50 12.62 -0.84
C GLU A 169 6.15 13.30 -0.65
N TRP A 170 5.38 13.50 -1.71
CA TRP A 170 4.04 14.07 -1.64
C TRP A 170 3.04 13.18 -0.86
N ILE A 171 3.03 11.87 -1.15
CA ILE A 171 2.21 10.90 -0.41
C ILE A 171 2.63 10.87 1.06
N LYS A 172 3.95 10.89 1.32
CA LYS A 172 4.49 10.95 2.68
C LYS A 172 4.00 12.17 3.43
N HIS A 173 4.11 13.36 2.85
CA HIS A 173 3.63 14.60 3.46
C HIS A 173 2.15 14.51 3.81
N THR A 174 1.32 14.04 2.88
CA THR A 174 -0.13 13.87 3.07
C THR A 174 -0.46 12.93 4.23
N PHE A 175 0.29 11.85 4.43
CA PHE A 175 0.03 10.88 5.49
C PHE A 175 0.72 11.20 6.82
N ASP A 176 1.86 11.86 6.80
CA ASP A 176 2.54 12.27 8.03
C ASP A 176 1.72 13.33 8.79
N GLU A 177 1.01 14.21 8.08
CA GLU A 177 0.02 15.13 8.68
C GLU A 177 -1.14 14.37 9.36
N LEU A 178 -1.59 13.27 8.77
CA LEU A 178 -2.66 12.44 9.32
C LEU A 178 -2.23 11.65 10.56
N THR A 179 -1.02 11.08 10.54
CA THR A 179 -0.61 10.05 11.51
C THR A 179 0.32 10.56 12.61
N ASN A 180 0.82 11.77 12.51
CA ASN A 180 1.92 12.29 13.34
C ASN A 180 3.12 11.33 13.41
N LYS A 181 3.33 10.53 12.36
CA LYS A 181 4.38 9.52 12.23
C LYS A 181 5.04 9.64 10.87
N CYS A 182 6.35 9.51 10.87
CA CYS A 182 7.15 9.66 9.67
C CYS A 182 7.21 8.37 8.86
N GLY A 183 6.75 8.41 7.60
CA GLY A 183 6.97 7.35 6.63
C GLY A 183 8.44 7.24 6.24
N CYS A 184 8.90 6.05 5.86
CA CYS A 184 10.28 5.79 5.46
C CYS A 184 10.38 5.68 3.93
N ILE A 185 11.11 6.62 3.29
CA ILE A 185 11.39 6.57 1.86
C ILE A 185 12.78 5.97 1.63
N LYS A 186 12.87 4.97 0.75
CA LYS A 186 14.12 4.33 0.35
C LYS A 186 14.19 4.15 -1.17
N LEU A 187 15.35 4.37 -1.74
CA LEU A 187 15.62 3.98 -3.12
C LEU A 187 15.67 2.45 -3.23
N LYS A 188 14.92 1.86 -4.15
CA LYS A 188 14.97 0.43 -4.41
C LYS A 188 16.30 0.07 -5.10
N PRO A 189 17.05 -0.92 -4.59
CA PRO A 189 18.35 -1.29 -5.17
C PRO A 189 18.27 -1.55 -6.68
N ASN A 190 19.29 -1.09 -7.42
CA ASN A 190 19.42 -1.27 -8.87
C ASN A 190 18.28 -0.69 -9.71
N THR A 191 17.58 0.31 -9.20
CA THR A 191 16.48 1.00 -9.90
C THR A 191 16.49 2.50 -9.62
N CYS A 192 15.68 3.27 -10.38
CA CYS A 192 15.39 4.68 -10.10
C CYS A 192 14.02 4.84 -9.37
N ILE A 193 13.48 3.76 -8.82
CA ILE A 193 12.17 3.74 -8.15
C ILE A 193 12.36 3.84 -6.64
N TYR A 194 11.56 4.66 -6.01
CA TYR A 194 11.53 4.82 -4.55
C TYR A 194 10.40 4.00 -3.96
N ARG A 195 10.59 3.61 -2.70
CA ARG A 195 9.60 2.89 -1.89
C ARG A 195 9.33 3.69 -0.63
N LEU A 196 8.07 3.99 -0.40
CA LEU A 196 7.56 4.58 0.83
C LEU A 196 6.90 3.49 1.66
N ASP A 197 7.37 3.32 2.89
CA ASP A 197 6.90 2.30 3.82
C ASP A 197 6.28 2.91 5.07
N TYR A 198 5.10 2.39 5.44
CA TYR A 198 4.46 2.60 6.75
C TYR A 198 4.18 1.26 7.40
N CYS A 199 4.25 1.19 8.72
CA CYS A 199 3.91 -0.01 9.47
C CYS A 199 3.20 0.30 10.80
N CYS A 200 2.70 -0.73 11.46
CA CYS A 200 2.10 -0.66 12.79
C CYS A 200 0.96 0.36 12.88
N LYS A 201 1.04 1.30 13.83
CA LYS A 201 0.00 2.29 14.10
C LYS A 201 -0.24 3.21 12.91
N ALA A 202 0.81 3.75 12.28
CA ALA A 202 0.68 4.63 11.13
C ALA A 202 -0.03 3.95 9.94
N ALA A 203 0.36 2.71 9.61
CA ALA A 203 -0.32 1.97 8.55
C ALA A 203 -1.81 1.73 8.88
N ARG A 204 -2.15 1.45 10.15
CA ARG A 204 -3.56 1.29 10.55
C ARG A 204 -4.36 2.58 10.40
N GLU A 205 -3.83 3.71 10.86
CA GLU A 205 -4.49 5.02 10.74
C GLU A 205 -4.72 5.39 9.28
N ILE A 206 -3.73 5.19 8.41
CA ILE A 206 -3.85 5.44 6.96
C ILE A 206 -4.91 4.53 6.35
N ILE A 207 -4.81 3.21 6.55
CA ILE A 207 -5.74 2.24 5.96
C ILE A 207 -7.17 2.44 6.47
N LYS A 208 -7.36 2.79 7.75
CA LYS A 208 -8.66 3.13 8.30
C LYS A 208 -9.30 4.30 7.52
N VAL A 209 -8.61 5.42 7.36
CA VAL A 209 -9.13 6.59 6.63
C VAL A 209 -9.40 6.24 5.17
N LEU A 210 -8.46 5.60 4.48
CA LEU A 210 -8.63 5.25 3.08
C LEU A 210 -9.73 4.19 2.87
N SER A 211 -9.97 3.29 3.83
CA SER A 211 -11.03 2.29 3.73
C SER A 211 -12.43 2.90 3.74
N ASP A 212 -12.60 4.07 4.37
CA ASP A 212 -13.89 4.76 4.50
C ASP A 212 -14.26 5.60 3.27
N ILE A 213 -13.32 5.83 2.35
CA ILE A 213 -13.61 6.52 1.09
C ILE A 213 -14.43 5.61 0.18
N ASN A 214 -15.54 6.13 -0.34
CA ASN A 214 -16.46 5.37 -1.20
C ASN A 214 -16.00 5.35 -2.66
N VAL A 215 -14.96 4.55 -2.95
CA VAL A 215 -14.39 4.35 -4.30
C VAL A 215 -14.20 2.86 -4.60
N PRO A 216 -14.13 2.46 -5.90
CA PRO A 216 -13.95 1.06 -6.30
C PRO A 216 -12.54 0.58 -6.00
N LYS A 217 -12.34 -0.10 -4.89
CA LYS A 217 -11.05 -0.62 -4.46
C LYS A 217 -10.78 -2.02 -5.04
N LEU A 218 -9.52 -2.38 -5.26
CA LEU A 218 -9.12 -3.75 -5.60
C LEU A 218 -9.31 -4.68 -4.40
N GLU A 219 -10.33 -5.55 -4.44
CA GLU A 219 -10.73 -6.45 -3.34
C GLU A 219 -9.56 -7.25 -2.76
N ARG A 220 -8.60 -7.69 -3.60
CA ARG A 220 -7.42 -8.45 -3.16
C ARG A 220 -6.45 -7.66 -2.28
N LYS A 221 -6.47 -6.31 -2.35
CA LYS A 221 -5.63 -5.43 -1.51
C LYS A 221 -6.38 -4.93 -0.28
N TRP A 222 -7.69 -4.75 -0.38
CA TRP A 222 -8.57 -4.24 0.67
C TRP A 222 -9.44 -5.37 1.24
N THR A 223 -8.79 -6.44 1.71
CA THR A 223 -9.51 -7.58 2.29
C THR A 223 -10.18 -7.21 3.61
N LYS A 224 -11.28 -7.91 3.92
CA LYS A 224 -11.97 -7.71 5.20
C LYS A 224 -11.01 -7.80 6.39
N GLU A 225 -10.08 -8.76 6.38
CA GLU A 225 -9.07 -8.93 7.44
C GLU A 225 -8.18 -7.68 7.61
N ILE A 226 -7.71 -7.07 6.51
CA ILE A 226 -6.91 -5.85 6.53
C ILE A 226 -7.71 -4.68 7.10
N ILE A 227 -8.95 -4.50 6.64
CA ILE A 227 -9.83 -3.41 7.08
C ILE A 227 -10.18 -3.57 8.56
N ASP A 228 -10.60 -4.75 8.98
CA ASP A 228 -10.93 -5.05 10.38
C ASP A 228 -9.70 -4.84 11.29
N HIS A 229 -8.52 -5.28 10.86
CA HIS A 229 -7.29 -5.04 11.61
C HIS A 229 -6.96 -3.55 11.73
N SER A 230 -7.25 -2.73 10.71
CA SER A 230 -7.01 -1.29 10.77
C SER A 230 -7.96 -0.57 11.74
N LYS A 231 -9.22 -1.02 11.84
CA LYS A 231 -10.28 -0.39 12.64
C LYS A 231 -10.34 -0.90 14.08
N ASN A 232 -10.14 -2.21 14.28
CA ASN A 232 -10.46 -2.90 15.53
C ASN A 232 -9.23 -3.51 16.20
N PHE A 233 -8.00 -3.14 15.81
CA PHE A 233 -6.81 -3.69 16.40
C PHE A 233 -6.69 -3.33 17.88
N VAL A 234 -6.85 -4.34 18.74
CA VAL A 234 -6.49 -4.30 20.15
C VAL A 234 -5.17 -5.06 20.30
N ARG A 235 -4.17 -4.41 20.90
CA ARG A 235 -2.91 -5.08 21.19
C ARG A 235 -3.15 -6.16 22.24
N ASP A 236 -2.97 -7.40 21.85
CA ASP A 236 -2.96 -8.48 22.84
C ASP A 236 -1.71 -8.31 23.73
N HIS A 237 -1.94 -7.87 24.96
CA HIS A 237 -0.93 -7.71 25.98
C HIS A 237 -0.63 -9.04 26.70
N ASN A 238 -1.34 -10.12 26.37
CA ASN A 238 -1.03 -11.47 26.83
C ASN A 238 0.29 -11.97 26.19
N HIS A 239 1.25 -11.08 26.03
CA HIS A 239 2.65 -11.52 26.07
C HIS A 239 2.76 -12.25 27.38
N ILE A 240 2.96 -13.55 27.32
CA ILE A 240 3.53 -14.34 28.39
C ILE A 240 4.76 -13.53 28.79
N PHE A 241 4.59 -12.70 29.83
CA PHE A 241 5.74 -12.06 30.45
C PHE A 241 6.64 -13.23 30.79
N LYS A 242 7.77 -13.35 30.10
CA LYS A 242 8.67 -14.46 30.37
C LYS A 242 9.11 -14.25 31.80
N LYS A 243 8.58 -15.08 32.71
CA LYS A 243 9.04 -15.11 34.09
C LYS A 243 10.58 -15.17 34.08
N VAL A 244 11.18 -14.48 34.98
CA VAL A 244 12.63 -14.51 35.21
C VAL A 244 12.86 -14.97 36.63
N TYR A 245 13.58 -16.03 36.77
CA TYR A 245 13.97 -16.58 38.05
C TYR A 245 15.39 -16.14 38.36
N ILE A 246 15.59 -15.52 39.52
CA ILE A 246 16.89 -15.01 39.96
C ILE A 246 17.38 -15.90 41.10
N TYR A 247 18.59 -16.43 40.96
CA TYR A 247 19.22 -17.30 41.91
C TYR A 247 20.55 -16.68 42.38
N ASP A 248 21.00 -17.06 43.57
CA ASP A 248 22.39 -16.85 44.00
C ASP A 248 23.35 -17.86 43.31
N LEU A 249 24.65 -17.72 43.58
CA LEU A 249 25.67 -18.61 43.01
C LEU A 249 25.58 -20.06 43.52
N ASN A 250 24.81 -20.30 44.59
CA ASN A 250 24.55 -21.64 45.14
C ASN A 250 23.24 -22.23 44.60
N PHE A 251 22.67 -21.62 43.52
CA PHE A 251 21.42 -22.02 42.92
C PHE A 251 20.19 -21.92 43.84
N LYS A 252 20.26 -21.16 44.92
CA LYS A 252 19.12 -20.89 45.79
C LYS A 252 18.26 -19.77 45.13
N LEU A 253 16.98 -20.01 44.96
CA LEU A 253 16.05 -19.03 44.39
C LEU A 253 15.95 -17.80 45.31
N ILE A 254 16.34 -16.64 44.79
CA ILE A 254 16.20 -15.33 45.45
C ILE A 254 14.86 -14.71 45.15
N LYS A 255 14.47 -14.68 43.88
CA LYS A 255 13.24 -14.01 43.42
C LYS A 255 12.66 -14.65 42.15
N GLU A 256 11.33 -14.81 42.12
CA GLU A 256 10.57 -15.04 40.90
C GLU A 256 9.99 -13.69 40.45
N CYS A 257 10.38 -13.25 39.26
CA CYS A 257 9.93 -12.00 38.63
C CYS A 257 8.94 -12.32 37.50
N ALA A 258 7.83 -11.61 37.46
CA ALA A 258 6.82 -11.78 36.40
C ALA A 258 7.31 -11.31 35.01
N SER A 259 8.37 -10.52 34.96
CA SER A 259 8.92 -9.98 33.71
C SER A 259 10.39 -9.59 33.79
N VAL A 260 11.04 -9.44 32.66
CA VAL A 260 12.40 -8.87 32.55
C VAL A 260 12.48 -7.47 33.16
N LYS A 261 11.41 -6.68 33.09
CA LYS A 261 11.36 -5.34 33.69
C LYS A 261 11.42 -5.42 35.21
N GLU A 262 10.68 -6.32 35.82
CA GLU A 262 10.69 -6.54 37.28
C GLU A 262 12.06 -7.08 37.73
N ALA A 263 12.64 -8.02 36.96
CA ALA A 263 13.99 -8.52 37.24
C ALA A 263 15.05 -7.43 37.15
N SER A 264 14.93 -6.49 36.19
CA SER A 264 15.80 -5.32 36.04
C SER A 264 15.69 -4.40 37.26
N LEU A 265 14.46 -4.09 37.68
CA LEU A 265 14.23 -3.24 38.86
C LEU A 265 14.77 -3.86 40.16
N PHE A 266 14.56 -5.16 40.33
CA PHE A 266 15.00 -5.86 41.50
C PHE A 266 16.57 -5.99 41.59
N SER A 267 17.21 -6.29 40.46
CA SER A 267 18.66 -6.50 40.42
C SER A 267 19.50 -5.23 40.26
N GLY A 268 18.87 -4.08 39.96
CA GLY A 268 19.59 -2.85 39.61
C GLY A 268 20.31 -2.90 38.26
N ILE A 269 20.10 -3.96 37.45
CA ILE A 269 20.72 -4.14 36.14
C ILE A 269 19.77 -3.63 35.07
N SER A 270 20.30 -2.95 34.04
CA SER A 270 19.47 -2.40 32.98
C SER A 270 18.64 -3.47 32.25
N TYR A 271 17.42 -3.11 31.80
CA TYR A 271 16.51 -4.01 31.06
C TYR A 271 17.19 -4.73 29.88
N ASP A 272 17.96 -3.99 29.08
CA ASP A 272 18.67 -4.54 27.92
C ASP A 272 19.74 -5.56 28.32
N MET A 273 20.42 -5.32 29.44
CA MET A 273 21.42 -6.21 29.96
C MET A 273 20.78 -7.50 30.51
N VAL A 274 19.73 -7.41 31.34
CA VAL A 274 18.97 -8.57 31.82
C VAL A 274 18.42 -9.38 30.65
N SER A 275 17.85 -8.71 29.63
CA SER A 275 17.36 -9.37 28.42
C SER A 275 18.44 -10.11 27.64
N LYS A 276 19.69 -9.59 27.63
CA LYS A 276 20.84 -10.27 27.03
C LYS A 276 21.31 -11.45 27.86
N ILE A 277 21.37 -11.29 29.15
CA ILE A 277 21.89 -12.34 30.10
C ILE A 277 20.99 -13.58 30.00
N ILE A 278 19.68 -13.45 30.14
CA ILE A 278 18.75 -14.60 30.11
C ILE A 278 18.71 -15.33 28.73
N ASN A 279 19.34 -14.78 27.70
CA ASN A 279 19.44 -15.38 26.36
C ASN A 279 20.84 -15.97 26.08
N ARG A 280 21.82 -15.82 26.98
CA ARG A 280 23.17 -16.35 26.83
C ARG A 280 23.28 -17.79 27.38
N LYS A 281 24.28 -18.53 26.91
CA LYS A 281 24.64 -19.85 27.53
C LYS A 281 25.09 -19.69 28.98
N ASN A 282 25.84 -18.62 29.28
CA ASN A 282 26.20 -18.24 30.64
C ASN A 282 25.30 -17.10 31.08
N ASN A 283 24.34 -17.39 31.94
CA ASN A 283 23.29 -16.48 32.44
C ASN A 283 23.65 -15.89 33.83
N GLN A 284 24.94 -15.87 34.20
CA GLN A 284 25.47 -15.29 35.44
C GLN A 284 25.94 -13.85 35.21
N TYR A 285 25.60 -12.95 36.16
CA TYR A 285 26.06 -11.56 36.16
C TYR A 285 25.97 -10.96 37.58
N ASN A 286 27.04 -10.29 38.05
CA ASN A 286 27.14 -9.65 39.38
C ASN A 286 26.68 -10.54 40.55
N GLY A 287 27.15 -11.80 40.56
CA GLY A 287 26.81 -12.74 41.63
C GLY A 287 25.39 -13.31 41.59
N LEU A 288 24.64 -13.02 40.53
CA LEU A 288 23.27 -13.50 40.30
C LEU A 288 23.21 -14.36 39.04
N ILE A 289 22.33 -15.36 39.06
CA ILE A 289 21.99 -16.22 37.92
C ILE A 289 20.55 -15.93 37.49
N PHE A 290 20.34 -15.68 36.18
CA PHE A 290 19.05 -15.35 35.62
C PHE A 290 18.52 -16.45 34.68
N CYS A 291 17.40 -17.08 35.01
CA CYS A 291 16.84 -18.20 34.26
C CYS A 291 15.44 -17.87 33.73
N LYS A 292 15.11 -18.42 32.53
CA LYS A 292 13.75 -18.36 31.96
C LYS A 292 12.80 -19.38 32.53
N GLU A 293 13.38 -20.47 33.07
CA GLU A 293 12.67 -21.59 33.63
C GLU A 293 13.10 -21.78 35.08
N LYS A 294 12.19 -22.25 35.91
CA LYS A 294 12.49 -22.55 37.29
C LYS A 294 13.40 -23.77 37.33
N LEU A 295 14.57 -23.62 37.97
CA LEU A 295 15.45 -24.74 38.21
C LEU A 295 14.84 -25.60 39.33
N TYR A 296 14.53 -26.85 39.02
CA TYR A 296 14.11 -27.81 40.02
C TYR A 296 15.41 -28.45 40.58
N ASN A 297 15.62 -28.33 41.87
CA ASN A 297 16.68 -29.08 42.52
C ASN A 297 16.34 -30.59 42.36
N THR A 298 17.04 -31.26 41.46
CA THR A 298 17.13 -32.73 41.50
C THR A 298 18.01 -33.06 42.71
N ILE A 299 17.34 -33.43 43.81
CA ILE A 299 18.00 -34.01 44.98
C ILE A 299 18.52 -35.38 44.60
#